data_cacdcb5b6db3cb0917a1a98b2ed51afa
#
_entry.id   cacdcb5b6db3cb0917a1a98b2ed51afa
#
_cell.length_a   1.000
_cell.length_b   1.000
_cell.length_c   1.000
_cell.angle_alpha   90.00
_cell.angle_beta   90.00
_cell.angle_gamma   90.00
#
_symmetry.space_group_name_H-M   'P 1'
#
loop_
_entity.id
_entity.type
_entity.pdbx_description
1 polymer ?
#
loop_
_entity_poly.entity_id
_entity_poly.type
_entity_poly.pdbx_seq_one_letter_code
_entity_poly.pdbx_strand_id
1 'polypeptide(L)'
;MNTTRMKTFFSTTLLASATSFAVHADSLPGEGVSVQPVQSTVAEETFQTLLVDKALEKLGYDVQPIKEVDYNVGYTSIANGDATFLAVNWAPLHDDKYKQAGGDAKFYREGTYITGAAQGYLIDKKTADQYGITNIGQLKDPKLAKLFDTNDNGKADLTGCNPGWGCEAVVNHQLKEFGLEDTIDNNQGNYAAIIADTISRYKNGESILYYTWTPYWVSGVLVPGKDVVWLEVPHSSLPGDRADVDTTLPNGKNYGFQMNNMHIIANKKFAEENPAAAKLFAIMKLNINDISAENLMMQKGQNKPADIEAHADAWIKAHQKQFDSWIEQAKAAAK
;
A
#
# COMPACT_ATOMS: atom_id res chain seq x y z
N MET A 1 10.97 -74.33 77.54
CA MET A 1 10.43 -72.95 77.63
C MET A 1 11.31 -72.08 76.80
N ASN A 2 10.96 -71.82 75.50
CA ASN A 2 11.71 -71.02 74.58
C ASN A 2 10.79 -69.87 74.12
N THR A 3 11.15 -68.68 74.49
CA THR A 3 10.47 -67.46 74.07
C THR A 3 11.15 -66.88 72.81
N THR A 4 10.47 -66.96 71.70
CA THR A 4 10.95 -66.42 70.43
C THR A 4 10.54 -64.95 70.36
N ARG A 5 11.52 -64.05 70.28
CA ARG A 5 11.30 -62.59 70.04
C ARG A 5 11.13 -62.36 68.55
N MET A 6 9.99 -61.79 68.16
CA MET A 6 9.66 -61.33 66.81
C MET A 6 10.21 -59.90 66.62
N LYS A 7 11.10 -59.70 65.65
CA LYS A 7 11.62 -58.39 65.24
C LYS A 7 10.71 -57.83 64.14
N THR A 8 10.06 -56.72 64.45
CA THR A 8 9.25 -55.96 63.48
C THR A 8 10.20 -55.02 62.68
N PHE A 9 10.27 -55.22 61.35
CA PHE A 9 10.92 -54.30 60.44
C PHE A 9 9.94 -53.21 60.00
N PHE A 10 10.19 -51.98 60.38
CA PHE A 10 9.53 -50.78 59.76
C PHE A 10 10.20 -50.47 58.46
N SER A 11 9.47 -50.63 57.35
CA SER A 11 9.89 -50.22 56.03
C SER A 11 9.36 -48.78 55.80
N THR A 12 10.23 -47.77 55.80
CA THR A 12 9.91 -46.39 55.46
C THR A 12 9.97 -46.24 53.94
N THR A 13 8.79 -46.14 53.30
CA THR A 13 8.67 -45.86 51.89
C THR A 13 8.79 -44.33 51.71
N LEU A 14 9.91 -43.88 51.16
CA LEU A 14 10.06 -42.50 50.69
C LEU A 14 9.24 -42.30 49.40
N LEU A 15 8.13 -41.56 49.48
CA LEU A 15 7.42 -41.05 48.31
C LEU A 15 8.22 -39.87 47.74
N ALA A 16 8.91 -40.08 46.63
CA ALA A 16 9.49 -39.00 45.85
C ALA A 16 8.37 -38.35 45.02
N SER A 17 7.92 -37.18 45.45
CA SER A 17 7.01 -36.34 44.65
C SER A 17 7.79 -35.74 43.48
N ALA A 18 7.64 -36.35 42.31
CA ALA A 18 8.10 -35.74 41.05
C ALA A 18 7.16 -34.57 40.72
N THR A 19 7.56 -33.33 41.04
CA THR A 19 6.93 -32.12 40.49
C THR A 19 7.30 -32.04 39.02
N SER A 20 6.37 -32.47 38.17
CA SER A 20 6.44 -32.22 36.73
C SER A 20 6.26 -30.71 36.52
N PHE A 21 7.33 -30.01 36.27
CA PHE A 21 7.25 -28.68 35.65
C PHE A 21 6.71 -28.89 34.25
N ALA A 22 5.41 -28.67 34.05
CA ALA A 22 4.85 -28.47 32.72
C ALA A 22 5.50 -27.17 32.18
N VAL A 23 6.44 -27.33 31.29
CA VAL A 23 6.87 -26.23 30.44
C VAL A 23 5.65 -25.91 29.57
N HIS A 24 4.87 -24.91 29.96
CA HIS A 24 3.91 -24.32 29.08
C HIS A 24 4.78 -23.65 27.98
N ALA A 25 4.82 -24.27 26.80
CA ALA A 25 5.21 -23.54 25.62
C ALA A 25 4.20 -22.37 25.53
N ASP A 26 4.67 -21.14 25.71
CA ASP A 26 3.82 -19.97 25.56
C ASP A 26 3.16 -20.10 24.18
N SER A 27 1.82 -20.20 24.15
CA SER A 27 1.06 -20.23 22.91
C SER A 27 1.34 -18.92 22.15
N LEU A 28 1.45 -19.01 20.83
CA LEU A 28 1.66 -17.82 20.02
C LEU A 28 0.43 -16.91 20.10
N PRO A 29 0.60 -15.58 20.10
CA PRO A 29 -0.51 -14.64 20.30
C PRO A 29 -1.70 -14.81 19.35
N GLY A 30 -1.43 -15.29 18.11
CA GLY A 30 -2.43 -15.47 17.06
C GLY A 30 -2.99 -16.90 16.97
N GLU A 31 -2.62 -17.80 17.87
CA GLU A 31 -3.04 -19.22 17.79
C GLU A 31 -4.57 -19.37 17.80
N GLY A 32 -5.10 -20.00 16.74
CA GLY A 32 -6.54 -20.20 16.57
C GLY A 32 -7.30 -18.98 16.02
N VAL A 33 -6.62 -17.89 15.66
CA VAL A 33 -7.24 -16.69 15.10
C VAL A 33 -6.99 -16.63 13.60
N SER A 34 -8.07 -16.63 12.80
CA SER A 34 -8.00 -16.49 11.35
C SER A 34 -7.96 -15.01 10.94
N VAL A 35 -7.15 -14.70 9.93
CA VAL A 35 -6.96 -13.35 9.39
C VAL A 35 -7.21 -13.37 7.89
N GLN A 36 -8.14 -12.53 7.40
CA GLN A 36 -8.43 -12.38 5.97
C GLN A 36 -7.86 -11.06 5.45
N PRO A 37 -6.70 -11.09 4.77
CA PRO A 37 -6.17 -9.92 4.08
C PRO A 37 -6.98 -9.59 2.83
N VAL A 38 -7.10 -8.28 2.53
CA VAL A 38 -7.59 -7.79 1.24
C VAL A 38 -6.58 -6.79 0.66
N GLN A 39 -6.54 -6.71 -0.66
CA GLN A 39 -5.77 -5.70 -1.38
C GLN A 39 -6.58 -5.15 -2.54
N SER A 40 -6.13 -4.04 -3.12
CA SER A 40 -6.73 -3.50 -4.34
C SER A 40 -6.35 -4.35 -5.58
N THR A 41 -6.92 -3.96 -6.73
CA THR A 41 -6.58 -4.55 -8.04
C THR A 41 -5.20 -4.12 -8.58
N VAL A 42 -4.41 -3.42 -7.76
CA VAL A 42 -3.02 -3.05 -8.06
C VAL A 42 -2.11 -4.19 -7.61
N ALA A 43 -1.67 -5.01 -8.57
CA ALA A 43 -0.85 -6.21 -8.29
C ALA A 43 0.44 -5.88 -7.51
N GLU A 44 0.95 -4.67 -7.67
CA GLU A 44 2.15 -4.18 -6.98
C GLU A 44 1.96 -4.02 -5.46
N GLU A 45 0.71 -4.06 -4.95
CA GLU A 45 0.42 -4.06 -3.51
C GLU A 45 0.62 -5.43 -2.86
N THR A 46 0.74 -6.50 -3.65
CA THR A 46 0.88 -7.88 -3.16
C THR A 46 2.12 -8.04 -2.28
N PHE A 47 3.25 -7.47 -2.69
CA PHE A 47 4.49 -7.55 -1.92
C PHE A 47 4.35 -6.94 -0.52
N GLN A 48 3.75 -5.75 -0.42
CA GLN A 48 3.52 -5.08 0.86
C GLN A 48 2.56 -5.88 1.75
N THR A 49 1.54 -6.47 1.16
CA THR A 49 0.56 -7.31 1.89
C THR A 49 1.21 -8.59 2.40
N LEU A 50 2.00 -9.27 1.55
CA LEU A 50 2.72 -10.50 1.94
C LEU A 50 3.70 -10.29 3.09
N LEU A 51 4.37 -9.14 3.18
CA LEU A 51 5.24 -8.84 4.32
C LEU A 51 4.46 -8.77 5.64
N VAL A 52 3.23 -8.25 5.61
CA VAL A 52 2.33 -8.22 6.78
C VAL A 52 1.83 -9.63 7.09
N ASP A 53 1.41 -10.38 6.07
CA ASP A 53 0.94 -11.76 6.21
C ASP A 53 2.00 -12.64 6.87
N LYS A 54 3.23 -12.63 6.34
CA LYS A 54 4.34 -13.41 6.90
C LYS A 54 4.70 -13.02 8.34
N ALA A 55 4.53 -11.75 8.69
CA ALA A 55 4.72 -11.30 10.07
C ALA A 55 3.60 -11.80 10.99
N LEU A 56 2.34 -11.81 10.54
CA LEU A 56 1.21 -12.37 11.28
C LEU A 56 1.35 -13.88 11.45
N GLU A 57 1.77 -14.62 10.42
CA GLU A 57 2.06 -16.06 10.50
C GLU A 57 3.13 -16.36 11.56
N LYS A 58 4.18 -15.54 11.69
CA LYS A 58 5.21 -15.66 12.73
C LYS A 58 4.66 -15.43 14.16
N LEU A 59 3.55 -14.72 14.26
CA LEU A 59 2.81 -14.52 15.51
C LEU A 59 1.77 -15.62 15.76
N GLY A 60 1.61 -16.60 14.84
CA GLY A 60 0.72 -17.75 14.98
C GLY A 60 -0.68 -17.55 14.41
N TYR A 61 -0.96 -16.45 13.71
CA TYR A 61 -2.24 -16.23 13.03
C TYR A 61 -2.40 -17.17 11.84
N ASP A 62 -3.64 -17.65 11.62
CA ASP A 62 -4.04 -18.42 10.43
C ASP A 62 -4.41 -17.45 9.30
N VAL A 63 -3.40 -17.06 8.50
CA VAL A 63 -3.57 -16.08 7.44
C VAL A 63 -4.16 -16.73 6.20
N GLN A 64 -5.32 -16.23 5.77
CA GLN A 64 -6.03 -16.70 4.60
C GLN A 64 -5.44 -16.10 3.32
N PRO A 65 -5.65 -16.73 2.15
CA PRO A 65 -5.22 -16.16 0.87
C PRO A 65 -5.74 -14.73 0.67
N ILE A 66 -4.89 -13.85 0.15
CA ILE A 66 -5.24 -12.46 -0.15
C ILE A 66 -6.43 -12.41 -1.12
N LYS A 67 -7.45 -11.62 -0.79
CA LYS A 67 -8.56 -11.32 -1.72
C LYS A 67 -8.31 -9.99 -2.41
N GLU A 68 -8.31 -10.02 -3.73
CA GLU A 68 -8.25 -8.82 -4.56
C GLU A 68 -9.65 -8.25 -4.76
N VAL A 69 -9.87 -6.99 -4.40
CA VAL A 69 -11.16 -6.29 -4.48
C VAL A 69 -10.94 -4.80 -4.79
N ASP A 70 -11.98 -4.12 -5.29
CA ASP A 70 -11.93 -2.67 -5.37
C ASP A 70 -11.81 -2.02 -3.99
N TYR A 71 -11.14 -0.86 -3.89
CA TYR A 71 -10.96 -0.16 -2.61
C TYR A 71 -12.26 0.04 -1.83
N ASN A 72 -13.36 0.46 -2.49
CA ASN A 72 -14.64 0.66 -1.80
C ASN A 72 -15.18 -0.64 -1.17
N VAL A 73 -15.01 -1.76 -1.87
CA VAL A 73 -15.37 -3.10 -1.38
C VAL A 73 -14.45 -3.49 -0.23
N GLY A 74 -13.15 -3.26 -0.35
CA GLY A 74 -12.18 -3.54 0.71
C GLY A 74 -12.48 -2.79 2.00
N TYR A 75 -12.72 -1.48 1.92
CA TYR A 75 -13.11 -0.68 3.10
C TYR A 75 -14.40 -1.18 3.73
N THR A 76 -15.43 -1.45 2.93
CA THR A 76 -16.71 -1.95 3.44
C THR A 76 -16.55 -3.31 4.10
N SER A 77 -15.80 -4.24 3.50
CA SER A 77 -15.57 -5.58 4.04
C SER A 77 -14.82 -5.54 5.38
N ILE A 78 -13.81 -4.68 5.50
CA ILE A 78 -13.08 -4.51 6.78
C ILE A 78 -14.00 -3.87 7.83
N ALA A 79 -14.75 -2.83 7.48
CA ALA A 79 -15.66 -2.16 8.43
C ALA A 79 -16.73 -3.11 8.98
N ASN A 80 -17.18 -4.09 8.19
CA ASN A 80 -18.17 -5.11 8.57
C ASN A 80 -17.55 -6.33 9.28
N GLY A 81 -16.22 -6.53 9.19
CA GLY A 81 -15.53 -7.71 9.73
C GLY A 81 -15.51 -8.92 8.78
N ASP A 82 -15.89 -8.73 7.50
CA ASP A 82 -15.79 -9.77 6.45
C ASP A 82 -14.34 -9.93 5.95
N ALA A 83 -13.51 -8.92 6.17
CA ALA A 83 -12.07 -8.90 5.98
C ALA A 83 -11.39 -8.32 7.23
N THR A 84 -10.11 -8.65 7.41
CA THR A 84 -9.38 -8.25 8.62
C THR A 84 -8.61 -6.96 8.41
N PHE A 85 -7.82 -6.86 7.33
CA PHE A 85 -6.97 -5.69 7.09
C PHE A 85 -6.70 -5.46 5.60
N LEU A 86 -6.27 -4.21 5.31
CA LEU A 86 -5.67 -3.76 4.06
C LEU A 86 -4.32 -3.11 4.39
N ALA A 87 -3.24 -3.59 3.78
CA ALA A 87 -1.89 -3.11 4.07
C ALA A 87 -1.59 -1.71 3.50
N VAL A 88 -2.30 -1.29 2.45
CA VAL A 88 -1.94 -0.11 1.65
C VAL A 88 -3.10 0.90 1.61
N ASN A 89 -3.38 1.53 2.76
CA ASN A 89 -4.31 2.67 2.83
C ASN A 89 -3.56 3.97 2.54
N TRP A 90 -3.82 4.57 1.40
CA TRP A 90 -3.25 5.87 1.00
C TRP A 90 -3.95 7.02 1.73
N ALA A 91 -3.27 7.67 2.65
CA ALA A 91 -3.80 8.83 3.35
C ALA A 91 -2.96 10.08 3.02
N PRO A 92 -3.60 11.19 2.64
CA PRO A 92 -5.04 11.48 2.73
C PRO A 92 -5.87 11.13 1.47
N LEU A 93 -5.30 10.52 0.43
CA LEU A 93 -6.02 10.25 -0.83
C LEU A 93 -7.31 9.46 -0.62
N HIS A 94 -7.28 8.47 0.27
CA HIS A 94 -8.43 7.61 0.57
C HIS A 94 -9.21 8.02 1.82
N ASP A 95 -8.95 9.19 2.42
CA ASP A 95 -9.63 9.58 3.65
C ASP A 95 -11.17 9.70 3.49
N ASP A 96 -11.64 10.09 2.31
CA ASP A 96 -13.08 10.13 2.03
C ASP A 96 -13.72 8.73 2.07
N LYS A 97 -13.04 7.72 1.46
CA LYS A 97 -13.49 6.32 1.50
C LYS A 97 -13.43 5.75 2.93
N TYR A 98 -12.38 6.06 3.65
CA TYR A 98 -12.20 5.69 5.05
C TYR A 98 -13.33 6.25 5.92
N LYS A 99 -13.64 7.55 5.81
CA LYS A 99 -14.73 8.22 6.53
C LYS A 99 -16.10 7.65 6.17
N GLN A 100 -16.38 7.47 4.86
CA GLN A 100 -17.65 6.90 4.37
C GLN A 100 -17.91 5.48 4.88
N ALA A 101 -16.87 4.67 5.04
CA ALA A 101 -16.99 3.32 5.59
C ALA A 101 -17.05 3.28 7.13
N GLY A 102 -17.03 4.44 7.81
CA GLY A 102 -17.22 4.56 9.26
C GLY A 102 -16.04 5.11 10.04
N GLY A 103 -14.89 5.40 9.38
CA GLY A 103 -13.74 6.06 9.99
C GLY A 103 -13.22 5.35 11.24
N ASP A 104 -12.70 6.12 12.21
CA ASP A 104 -12.13 5.60 13.47
C ASP A 104 -13.11 4.80 14.34
N ALA A 105 -14.42 4.86 14.04
CA ALA A 105 -15.40 4.03 14.73
C ALA A 105 -15.34 2.55 14.26
N LYS A 106 -14.89 2.30 13.05
CA LYS A 106 -14.84 0.98 12.42
C LYS A 106 -13.43 0.46 12.16
N PHE A 107 -12.46 1.36 12.04
CA PHE A 107 -11.10 1.01 11.67
C PHE A 107 -10.12 1.28 12.81
N TYR A 108 -9.10 0.44 12.87
CA TYR A 108 -7.83 0.69 13.50
C TYR A 108 -6.86 1.20 12.43
N ARG A 109 -6.23 2.37 12.66
CA ARG A 109 -5.23 2.98 11.76
C ARG A 109 -4.18 3.70 12.59
N GLU A 110 -3.20 2.96 13.05
CA GLU A 110 -2.10 3.50 13.85
C GLU A 110 -0.76 3.31 13.13
N GLY A 111 0.19 4.20 13.40
CA GLY A 111 1.51 4.18 12.77
C GLY A 111 1.46 4.55 11.28
N THR A 112 2.62 4.48 10.64
CA THR A 112 2.78 4.73 9.20
C THR A 112 3.63 3.63 8.62
N TYR A 113 3.11 2.87 7.68
CA TYR A 113 3.80 1.74 7.05
C TYR A 113 4.80 2.23 5.99
N ILE A 114 4.37 3.13 5.10
CA ILE A 114 5.18 3.66 4.00
C ILE A 114 5.01 5.18 3.98
N THR A 115 6.11 5.92 3.79
CA THR A 115 6.12 7.39 3.75
C THR A 115 6.54 7.92 2.40
N GLY A 116 6.02 9.10 2.02
CA GLY A 116 6.54 9.87 0.90
C GLY A 116 6.03 9.45 -0.46
N ALA A 117 4.85 8.84 -0.54
CA ALA A 117 4.20 8.52 -1.80
C ALA A 117 3.70 9.79 -2.49
N ALA A 118 4.08 9.96 -3.77
CA ALA A 118 3.76 11.14 -4.58
C ALA A 118 2.90 10.75 -5.78
N GLN A 119 2.17 11.72 -6.32
CA GLN A 119 1.30 11.57 -7.49
C GLN A 119 1.36 12.83 -8.34
N GLY A 120 1.01 12.73 -9.62
CA GLY A 120 0.91 13.90 -10.49
C GLY A 120 0.87 13.58 -11.97
N TYR A 121 0.95 14.63 -12.76
CA TYR A 121 0.95 14.57 -14.21
C TYR A 121 2.38 14.68 -14.76
N LEU A 122 2.67 13.93 -15.81
CA LEU A 122 3.96 13.96 -16.49
C LEU A 122 3.76 14.01 -17.99
N ILE A 123 4.76 14.62 -18.67
CA ILE A 123 4.91 14.56 -20.12
C ILE A 123 6.33 14.13 -20.48
N ASP A 124 6.53 13.70 -21.72
CA ASP A 124 7.87 13.43 -22.22
C ASP A 124 8.74 14.70 -22.19
N LYS A 125 10.00 14.51 -21.79
CA LYS A 125 10.94 15.62 -21.64
C LYS A 125 11.25 16.34 -22.95
N LYS A 126 11.25 15.62 -24.07
CA LYS A 126 11.51 16.21 -25.40
C LYS A 126 10.46 17.27 -25.73
N THR A 127 9.18 16.94 -25.57
CA THR A 127 8.07 17.87 -25.82
C THR A 127 8.08 19.01 -24.81
N ALA A 128 8.32 18.71 -23.52
CA ALA A 128 8.44 19.74 -22.49
C ALA A 128 9.51 20.79 -22.83
N ASP A 129 10.73 20.35 -23.16
CA ASP A 129 11.85 21.21 -23.46
C ASP A 129 11.62 22.00 -24.76
N GLN A 130 11.05 21.36 -25.79
CA GLN A 130 10.82 21.98 -27.09
C GLN A 130 9.78 23.10 -27.05
N TYR A 131 8.74 22.96 -26.27
CA TYR A 131 7.61 23.90 -26.21
C TYR A 131 7.54 24.68 -24.89
N GLY A 132 8.47 24.49 -23.98
CA GLY A 132 8.51 25.18 -22.69
C GLY A 132 7.34 24.81 -21.77
N ILE A 133 6.87 23.57 -21.83
CA ILE A 133 5.72 23.10 -21.02
C ILE A 133 6.22 22.64 -19.67
N THR A 134 5.80 23.34 -18.63
CA THR A 134 6.17 23.05 -17.23
C THR A 134 4.96 22.93 -16.32
N ASN A 135 3.77 23.30 -16.81
CA ASN A 135 2.54 23.35 -16.04
C ASN A 135 1.37 22.84 -16.89
N ILE A 136 0.54 21.97 -16.31
CA ILE A 136 -0.60 21.38 -17.04
C ILE A 136 -1.59 22.45 -17.52
N GLY A 137 -1.71 23.58 -16.83
CA GLY A 137 -2.56 24.70 -17.22
C GLY A 137 -2.20 25.32 -18.58
N GLN A 138 -0.96 25.12 -19.07
CA GLN A 138 -0.54 25.58 -20.42
C GLN A 138 -1.27 24.81 -21.53
N LEU A 139 -1.75 23.58 -21.24
CA LEU A 139 -2.54 22.78 -22.19
C LEU A 139 -3.95 23.34 -22.43
N LYS A 140 -4.29 24.47 -21.82
CA LYS A 140 -5.46 25.28 -22.20
C LYS A 140 -5.32 25.84 -23.61
N ASP A 141 -4.08 26.03 -24.10
CA ASP A 141 -3.83 26.38 -25.50
C ASP A 141 -4.07 25.13 -26.36
N PRO A 142 -5.06 25.17 -27.30
CA PRO A 142 -5.34 24.02 -28.17
C PRO A 142 -4.15 23.58 -29.04
N LYS A 143 -3.20 24.51 -29.34
CA LYS A 143 -1.98 24.17 -30.10
C LYS A 143 -1.03 23.28 -29.29
N LEU A 144 -0.93 23.51 -27.98
CA LEU A 144 -0.13 22.69 -27.11
C LEU A 144 -0.86 21.35 -26.76
N ALA A 145 -2.16 21.41 -26.53
CA ALA A 145 -2.98 20.22 -26.29
C ALA A 145 -2.88 19.22 -27.47
N LYS A 146 -2.94 19.74 -28.70
CA LYS A 146 -2.84 18.93 -29.94
C LYS A 146 -1.54 18.11 -30.03
N LEU A 147 -0.47 18.47 -29.33
CA LEU A 147 0.78 17.69 -29.33
C LEU A 147 0.57 16.29 -28.72
N PHE A 148 -0.44 16.15 -27.87
CA PHE A 148 -0.78 14.91 -27.14
C PHE A 148 -2.10 14.28 -27.63
N ASP A 149 -2.67 14.78 -28.74
CA ASP A 149 -3.88 14.25 -29.37
C ASP A 149 -3.51 12.99 -30.18
N THR A 150 -3.96 11.84 -29.74
CA THR A 150 -3.62 10.53 -30.35
C THR A 150 -4.76 9.95 -31.20
N ASN A 151 -5.92 10.60 -31.17
CA ASN A 151 -7.14 10.13 -31.83
C ASN A 151 -7.76 11.15 -32.81
N ASP A 152 -7.05 12.29 -33.06
CA ASP A 152 -7.42 13.37 -33.96
C ASP A 152 -8.76 14.05 -33.59
N ASN A 153 -9.12 14.09 -32.31
CA ASN A 153 -10.33 14.77 -31.85
C ASN A 153 -10.09 16.23 -31.43
N GLY A 154 -8.86 16.68 -31.45
CA GLY A 154 -8.44 18.04 -31.11
C GLY A 154 -8.11 18.28 -29.64
N LYS A 155 -8.16 17.25 -28.79
CA LYS A 155 -7.82 17.33 -27.38
C LYS A 155 -6.60 16.46 -27.05
N ALA A 156 -5.89 16.84 -26.00
CA ALA A 156 -4.83 16.02 -25.44
C ALA A 156 -5.42 14.75 -24.77
N ASP A 157 -4.83 13.62 -25.04
CA ASP A 157 -5.19 12.34 -24.41
C ASP A 157 -4.38 12.15 -23.12
N LEU A 158 -4.96 12.48 -21.97
CA LEU A 158 -4.38 12.18 -20.66
C LEU A 158 -4.61 10.70 -20.32
N THR A 159 -3.55 9.90 -20.21
CA THR A 159 -3.64 8.57 -19.60
C THR A 159 -3.91 8.75 -18.11
N GLY A 160 -5.17 8.60 -17.71
CA GLY A 160 -5.66 8.80 -16.35
C GLY A 160 -5.61 7.54 -15.48
N CYS A 161 -6.20 7.60 -14.32
CA CYS A 161 -6.27 6.44 -13.42
C CYS A 161 -7.57 5.64 -13.57
N ASN A 162 -7.62 4.43 -12.96
CA ASN A 162 -8.83 3.61 -12.99
C ASN A 162 -10.04 4.35 -12.41
N PRO A 163 -11.23 4.14 -12.99
CA PRO A 163 -12.47 4.51 -12.32
C PRO A 163 -12.56 3.89 -10.93
N GLY A 164 -13.07 4.66 -9.97
CA GLY A 164 -13.19 4.23 -8.57
C GLY A 164 -11.93 4.42 -7.71
N TRP A 165 -10.77 4.73 -8.29
CA TRP A 165 -9.59 5.09 -7.51
C TRP A 165 -9.71 6.51 -6.93
N GLY A 166 -8.96 6.79 -5.85
CA GLY A 166 -8.97 8.12 -5.23
C GLY A 166 -8.47 9.25 -6.14
N CYS A 167 -7.56 8.95 -7.06
CA CYS A 167 -7.04 9.89 -8.05
C CYS A 167 -8.09 10.33 -9.08
N GLU A 168 -9.07 9.51 -9.41
CA GLU A 168 -10.13 9.88 -10.36
C GLU A 168 -10.85 11.17 -9.95
N ALA A 169 -11.28 11.25 -8.68
CA ALA A 169 -11.96 12.42 -8.17
C ALA A 169 -11.06 13.68 -8.23
N VAL A 170 -9.77 13.53 -7.94
CA VAL A 170 -8.81 14.64 -7.98
C VAL A 170 -8.56 15.09 -9.43
N VAL A 171 -8.27 14.16 -10.34
CA VAL A 171 -8.00 14.48 -11.77
C VAL A 171 -9.21 15.16 -12.40
N ASN A 172 -10.41 14.59 -12.26
CA ASN A 172 -11.62 15.16 -12.84
C ASN A 172 -11.94 16.54 -12.26
N HIS A 173 -11.75 16.72 -10.94
CA HIS A 173 -11.92 18.02 -10.30
C HIS A 173 -10.92 19.06 -10.86
N GLN A 174 -9.65 18.70 -10.97
CA GLN A 174 -8.59 19.59 -11.45
C GLN A 174 -8.75 19.97 -12.93
N LEU A 175 -9.12 19.03 -13.79
CA LEU A 175 -9.39 19.34 -15.21
C LEU A 175 -10.50 20.39 -15.33
N LYS A 176 -11.56 20.26 -14.53
CA LYS A 176 -12.65 21.24 -14.49
C LYS A 176 -12.21 22.58 -13.92
N GLU A 177 -11.57 22.56 -12.74
CA GLU A 177 -11.18 23.78 -12.02
C GLU A 177 -10.14 24.60 -12.81
N PHE A 178 -9.22 23.93 -13.48
CA PHE A 178 -8.23 24.58 -14.32
C PHE A 178 -8.77 24.94 -15.71
N GLY A 179 -10.04 24.64 -16.04
CA GLY A 179 -10.67 24.92 -17.33
C GLY A 179 -9.99 24.18 -18.49
N LEU A 180 -9.69 22.90 -18.29
CA LEU A 180 -8.99 22.01 -19.23
C LEU A 180 -9.93 21.00 -19.89
N GLU A 181 -11.20 20.91 -19.50
CA GLU A 181 -12.18 19.94 -20.05
C GLU A 181 -12.39 20.07 -21.57
N ASP A 182 -12.20 21.27 -22.12
CA ASP A 182 -12.34 21.52 -23.56
C ASP A 182 -11.09 21.10 -24.37
N THR A 183 -9.94 20.90 -23.70
CA THR A 183 -8.64 20.64 -24.35
C THR A 183 -7.97 19.35 -23.90
N ILE A 184 -8.45 18.69 -22.86
CA ILE A 184 -7.91 17.42 -22.37
C ILE A 184 -9.04 16.41 -22.16
N ASP A 185 -8.89 15.22 -22.72
CA ASP A 185 -9.71 14.05 -22.41
C ASP A 185 -8.99 13.16 -21.38
N ASN A 186 -9.67 12.87 -20.26
CA ASN A 186 -9.17 11.96 -19.25
C ASN A 186 -9.50 10.51 -19.64
N ASN A 187 -8.55 9.84 -20.29
CA ASN A 187 -8.71 8.45 -20.72
C ASN A 187 -8.51 7.50 -19.54
N GLN A 188 -9.60 6.94 -19.08
CA GLN A 188 -9.66 6.04 -17.92
C GLN A 188 -9.88 4.59 -18.35
N GLY A 189 -9.37 3.66 -17.59
CA GLY A 189 -9.50 2.23 -17.86
C GLY A 189 -8.60 1.40 -16.96
N ASN A 190 -8.32 0.17 -17.35
CA ASN A 190 -7.30 -0.63 -16.66
C ASN A 190 -5.94 0.07 -16.81
N TYR A 191 -5.44 0.65 -15.71
CA TYR A 191 -4.25 1.49 -15.72
C TYR A 191 -3.03 0.75 -16.29
N ALA A 192 -2.83 -0.52 -15.92
CA ALA A 192 -1.69 -1.29 -16.42
C ALA A 192 -1.70 -1.41 -17.95
N ALA A 193 -2.88 -1.55 -18.56
CA ALA A 193 -3.02 -1.61 -20.01
C ALA A 193 -2.78 -0.26 -20.69
N ILE A 194 -3.43 0.81 -20.20
CA ILE A 194 -3.32 2.13 -20.83
C ILE A 194 -1.94 2.76 -20.65
N ILE A 195 -1.24 2.51 -19.52
CA ILE A 195 0.13 3.01 -19.33
C ILE A 195 1.15 2.23 -20.18
N ALA A 196 0.91 0.94 -20.44
CA ALA A 196 1.74 0.16 -21.36
C ALA A 196 1.66 0.70 -22.79
N ASP A 197 0.47 1.11 -23.25
CA ASP A 197 0.29 1.81 -24.52
C ASP A 197 1.02 3.15 -24.54
N THR A 198 0.89 3.96 -23.50
CA THR A 198 1.62 5.24 -23.33
C THR A 198 3.13 5.04 -23.45
N ILE A 199 3.69 4.00 -22.80
CA ILE A 199 5.12 3.66 -22.89
C ILE A 199 5.49 3.24 -24.31
N SER A 200 4.62 2.51 -25.01
CA SER A 200 4.85 2.12 -26.41
C SER A 200 4.91 3.35 -27.33
N ARG A 201 3.98 4.29 -27.16
CA ARG A 201 3.98 5.57 -27.90
C ARG A 201 5.24 6.37 -27.62
N TYR A 202 5.67 6.49 -26.38
CA TYR A 202 6.94 7.14 -26.03
C TYR A 202 8.14 6.49 -26.75
N LYS A 203 8.22 5.16 -26.78
CA LYS A 203 9.30 4.44 -27.49
C LYS A 203 9.29 4.67 -29.00
N ASN A 204 8.13 4.96 -29.58
CA ASN A 204 7.97 5.34 -30.98
C ASN A 204 8.32 6.83 -31.23
N GLY A 205 8.65 7.59 -30.19
CA GLY A 205 9.02 8.99 -30.28
C GLY A 205 7.85 9.97 -30.27
N GLU A 206 6.65 9.49 -29.94
CA GLU A 206 5.43 10.29 -29.81
C GLU A 206 5.43 11.05 -28.48
N SER A 207 4.70 12.19 -28.45
CA SER A 207 4.45 12.93 -27.22
C SER A 207 3.46 12.18 -26.35
N ILE A 208 3.69 12.20 -25.03
CA ILE A 208 2.83 11.51 -24.05
C ILE A 208 2.44 12.44 -22.91
N LEU A 209 1.19 12.32 -22.45
CA LEU A 209 0.65 12.96 -21.25
C LEU A 209 0.00 11.88 -20.38
N TYR A 210 0.44 11.77 -19.13
CA TYR A 210 -0.08 10.73 -18.26
C TYR A 210 -0.05 11.13 -16.77
N TYR A 211 -0.95 10.53 -16.01
CA TYR A 211 -0.95 10.51 -14.56
C TYR A 211 -0.15 9.30 -14.08
N THR A 212 0.62 9.43 -13.01
CA THR A 212 1.23 8.30 -12.30
C THR A 212 1.52 8.63 -10.84
N TRP A 213 2.02 7.65 -10.12
CA TRP A 213 2.41 7.78 -8.71
C TRP A 213 3.74 7.09 -8.41
N THR A 214 4.28 7.36 -7.22
CA THR A 214 5.41 6.62 -6.64
C THR A 214 5.03 6.14 -5.23
N PRO A 215 5.40 4.91 -4.84
CA PRO A 215 6.21 3.92 -5.58
C PRO A 215 5.39 3.22 -6.68
N TYR A 216 5.93 3.15 -7.88
CA TYR A 216 5.39 2.38 -9.00
C TYR A 216 6.49 2.14 -10.05
N TRP A 217 6.40 1.05 -10.81
CA TRP A 217 7.42 0.65 -11.77
C TRP A 217 7.59 1.61 -12.95
N VAL A 218 6.57 2.39 -13.28
CA VAL A 218 6.58 3.35 -14.41
C VAL A 218 7.75 4.32 -14.30
N SER A 219 8.07 4.82 -13.10
CA SER A 219 9.21 5.72 -12.88
C SER A 219 10.58 5.06 -13.11
N GLY A 220 10.64 3.73 -13.17
CA GLY A 220 11.84 2.97 -13.54
C GLY A 220 12.00 2.81 -15.05
N VAL A 221 10.92 3.01 -15.83
CA VAL A 221 10.91 2.90 -17.29
C VAL A 221 10.88 4.27 -17.96
N LEU A 222 10.04 5.16 -17.47
CA LEU A 222 9.97 6.58 -17.81
C LEU A 222 10.58 7.39 -16.68
N VAL A 223 11.92 7.56 -16.72
CA VAL A 223 12.69 8.12 -15.61
C VAL A 223 12.49 9.64 -15.51
N PRO A 224 11.89 10.16 -14.42
CA PRO A 224 11.72 11.60 -14.24
C PRO A 224 13.05 12.37 -14.29
N GLY A 225 13.07 13.49 -14.98
CA GLY A 225 14.25 14.31 -15.22
C GLY A 225 15.12 13.86 -16.39
N LYS A 226 14.99 12.60 -16.84
CA LYS A 226 15.70 12.06 -18.00
C LYS A 226 14.76 11.86 -19.19
N ASP A 227 13.72 11.08 -19.03
CA ASP A 227 12.78 10.69 -20.08
C ASP A 227 11.51 11.54 -20.05
N VAL A 228 11.07 11.92 -18.86
CA VAL A 228 9.83 12.66 -18.59
C VAL A 228 10.05 13.75 -17.54
N VAL A 229 9.10 14.66 -17.43
CA VAL A 229 9.08 15.73 -16.42
C VAL A 229 7.72 15.79 -15.74
N TRP A 230 7.73 16.08 -14.43
CA TRP A 230 6.53 16.41 -13.67
C TRP A 230 5.99 17.75 -14.09
N LEU A 231 4.69 17.85 -14.33
CA LEU A 231 4.01 19.11 -14.57
C LEU A 231 3.51 19.71 -13.26
N GLU A 232 3.80 20.98 -13.04
CA GLU A 232 3.15 21.74 -11.99
C GLU A 232 1.68 22.00 -12.36
N VAL A 233 0.87 22.34 -11.37
CA VAL A 233 -0.52 22.79 -11.57
C VAL A 233 -0.61 24.30 -11.39
N PRO A 234 -1.64 24.99 -11.94
CA PRO A 234 -1.82 26.43 -11.79
C PRO A 234 -1.91 26.90 -10.33
N HIS A 235 -2.59 26.15 -9.51
CA HIS A 235 -2.78 26.37 -8.06
C HIS A 235 -3.24 25.07 -7.39
N SER A 236 -3.17 25.03 -6.06
CA SER A 236 -3.73 23.92 -5.29
C SER A 236 -5.23 23.86 -5.47
N SER A 237 -5.76 22.70 -5.82
CA SER A 237 -7.20 22.46 -5.93
C SER A 237 -7.50 20.97 -5.75
N LEU A 238 -8.19 20.65 -4.67
CA LEU A 238 -8.62 19.29 -4.34
C LEU A 238 -10.14 19.25 -4.14
N PRO A 239 -10.79 18.12 -4.41
CA PRO A 239 -12.24 18.01 -4.24
C PRO A 239 -12.65 17.87 -2.77
N GLY A 240 -13.93 18.22 -2.47
CA GLY A 240 -14.60 17.96 -1.20
C GLY A 240 -13.97 18.72 -0.02
N ASP A 241 -13.87 18.07 1.12
CA ASP A 241 -13.35 18.65 2.38
C ASP A 241 -11.89 19.11 2.29
N ARG A 242 -11.20 18.82 1.19
CA ARG A 242 -9.79 19.17 0.96
C ARG A 242 -9.59 20.39 0.07
N ALA A 243 -10.66 21.13 -0.26
CA ALA A 243 -10.62 22.25 -1.20
C ALA A 243 -9.59 23.34 -0.81
N ASP A 244 -9.42 23.59 0.50
CA ASP A 244 -8.52 24.61 1.03
C ASP A 244 -7.10 24.08 1.33
N VAL A 245 -6.78 22.84 0.94
CA VAL A 245 -5.49 22.24 1.24
C VAL A 245 -4.44 22.69 0.23
N ASP A 246 -3.33 23.23 0.73
CA ASP A 246 -2.17 23.55 -0.10
C ASP A 246 -1.39 22.27 -0.45
N THR A 247 -1.22 22.02 -1.76
CA THR A 247 -0.45 20.89 -2.30
C THR A 247 0.98 21.27 -2.66
N THR A 248 1.42 22.49 -2.34
CA THR A 248 2.78 22.96 -2.58
C THR A 248 3.78 22.17 -1.71
N LEU A 249 4.80 21.62 -2.35
CA LEU A 249 5.87 20.90 -1.68
C LEU A 249 6.86 21.87 -1.00
N PRO A 250 7.68 21.43 -0.03
CA PRO A 250 8.67 22.28 0.64
C PRO A 250 9.69 22.95 -0.28
N ASN A 251 9.90 22.42 -1.49
CA ASN A 251 10.76 22.98 -2.51
C ASN A 251 10.08 24.07 -3.38
N GLY A 252 8.84 24.44 -3.05
CA GLY A 252 8.04 25.43 -3.79
C GLY A 252 7.33 24.90 -5.03
N LYS A 253 7.49 23.62 -5.38
CA LYS A 253 6.81 22.99 -6.52
C LYS A 253 5.43 22.50 -6.12
N ASN A 254 4.46 22.66 -7.02
CA ASN A 254 3.10 22.18 -6.81
C ASN A 254 2.68 21.24 -7.95
N TYR A 255 2.56 19.96 -7.62
CA TYR A 255 2.15 18.92 -8.58
C TYR A 255 0.66 18.54 -8.44
N GLY A 256 -0.12 19.31 -7.68
CA GLY A 256 -1.58 19.17 -7.57
C GLY A 256 -2.06 18.07 -6.62
N PHE A 257 -1.16 17.31 -6.03
CA PHE A 257 -1.51 16.22 -5.11
C PHE A 257 -0.77 16.37 -3.79
N GLN A 258 -1.45 16.02 -2.70
CA GLN A 258 -0.78 15.90 -1.41
C GLN A 258 0.20 14.73 -1.43
N MET A 259 1.30 14.87 -0.70
CA MET A 259 2.13 13.71 -0.36
C MET A 259 1.29 12.74 0.48
N ASN A 260 1.36 11.47 0.14
CA ASN A 260 0.64 10.43 0.86
C ASN A 260 1.59 9.63 1.75
N ASN A 261 1.04 9.19 2.87
CA ASN A 261 1.57 8.08 3.65
C ASN A 261 0.62 6.89 3.49
N MET A 262 1.18 5.69 3.54
CA MET A 262 0.37 4.48 3.51
C MET A 262 0.32 3.88 4.92
N HIS A 263 -0.87 3.48 5.33
CA HIS A 263 -1.13 2.88 6.63
C HIS A 263 -1.67 1.46 6.44
N ILE A 264 -1.37 0.59 7.39
CA ILE A 264 -2.12 -0.65 7.53
C ILE A 264 -3.41 -0.30 8.27
N ILE A 265 -4.56 -0.55 7.65
CA ILE A 265 -5.86 -0.40 8.32
C ILE A 265 -6.45 -1.76 8.61
N ALA A 266 -7.09 -1.91 9.75
CA ALA A 266 -7.71 -3.16 10.14
C ALA A 266 -9.11 -2.95 10.73
N ASN A 267 -9.91 -4.01 10.81
CA ASN A 267 -11.15 -3.99 11.56
C ASN A 267 -10.85 -3.62 13.02
N LYS A 268 -11.57 -2.64 13.55
CA LYS A 268 -11.30 -2.12 14.90
C LYS A 268 -11.46 -3.17 15.98
N LYS A 269 -12.55 -3.94 15.93
CA LYS A 269 -12.80 -4.99 16.91
C LYS A 269 -11.72 -6.06 16.88
N PHE A 270 -11.29 -6.48 15.66
CA PHE A 270 -10.18 -7.41 15.54
C PHE A 270 -8.91 -6.86 16.20
N ALA A 271 -8.56 -5.60 15.96
CA ALA A 271 -7.36 -4.99 16.55
C ALA A 271 -7.46 -4.87 18.08
N GLU A 272 -8.64 -4.56 18.63
CA GLU A 272 -8.91 -4.52 20.08
C GLU A 272 -8.78 -5.92 20.74
N GLU A 273 -9.23 -6.96 20.05
CA GLU A 273 -9.16 -8.34 20.53
C GLU A 273 -7.78 -9.00 20.30
N ASN A 274 -6.93 -8.40 19.44
CA ASN A 274 -5.65 -8.94 19.03
C ASN A 274 -4.51 -7.91 19.20
N PRO A 275 -4.09 -7.59 20.41
CA PRO A 275 -3.11 -6.53 20.68
C PRO A 275 -1.73 -6.78 20.03
N ALA A 276 -1.34 -8.05 19.79
CA ALA A 276 -0.14 -8.37 19.03
C ALA A 276 -0.24 -7.92 17.55
N ALA A 277 -1.36 -8.22 16.88
CA ALA A 277 -1.59 -7.78 15.51
C ALA A 277 -1.70 -6.24 15.42
N ALA A 278 -2.45 -5.61 16.34
CA ALA A 278 -2.56 -4.16 16.42
C ALA A 278 -1.18 -3.49 16.58
N LYS A 279 -0.35 -4.02 17.49
CA LYS A 279 1.01 -3.53 17.68
C LYS A 279 1.85 -3.71 16.43
N LEU A 280 1.77 -4.88 15.77
CA LEU A 280 2.48 -5.16 14.52
C LEU A 280 2.12 -4.10 13.45
N PHE A 281 0.84 -3.87 13.22
CA PHE A 281 0.36 -2.89 12.22
C PHE A 281 0.87 -1.47 12.51
N ALA A 282 0.95 -1.09 13.79
CA ALA A 282 1.41 0.23 14.20
C ALA A 282 2.92 0.46 14.00
N ILE A 283 3.74 -0.60 14.06
CA ILE A 283 5.20 -0.45 14.07
C ILE A 283 5.90 -0.86 12.78
N MET A 284 5.24 -1.62 11.90
CA MET A 284 5.83 -1.99 10.61
C MET A 284 6.17 -0.75 9.78
N LYS A 285 7.35 -0.79 9.14
CA LYS A 285 7.83 0.29 8.26
C LYS A 285 8.56 -0.30 7.07
N LEU A 286 8.13 0.08 5.88
CA LEU A 286 8.72 -0.34 4.62
C LEU A 286 9.27 0.87 3.87
N ASN A 287 10.49 0.74 3.34
CA ASN A 287 11.11 1.79 2.57
C ASN A 287 10.49 1.85 1.16
N ILE A 288 10.15 3.05 0.71
CA ILE A 288 9.57 3.28 -0.62
C ILE A 288 10.48 2.79 -1.76
N ASN A 289 11.80 2.82 -1.57
CA ASN A 289 12.75 2.33 -2.57
C ASN A 289 12.72 0.80 -2.72
N ASP A 290 12.43 0.06 -1.64
CA ASP A 290 12.29 -1.39 -1.69
C ASP A 290 11.06 -1.79 -2.51
N ILE A 291 9.96 -1.04 -2.37
CA ILE A 291 8.74 -1.22 -3.16
C ILE A 291 9.00 -0.89 -4.63
N SER A 292 9.70 0.21 -4.92
CA SER A 292 10.04 0.57 -6.28
C SER A 292 10.94 -0.47 -6.95
N ALA A 293 11.87 -1.06 -6.20
CA ALA A 293 12.73 -2.14 -6.67
C ALA A 293 11.92 -3.41 -6.98
N GLU A 294 11.01 -3.80 -6.09
CA GLU A 294 10.09 -4.92 -6.29
C GLU A 294 9.23 -4.71 -7.53
N ASN A 295 8.57 -3.57 -7.63
CA ASN A 295 7.71 -3.24 -8.77
C ASN A 295 8.47 -3.29 -10.09
N LEU A 296 9.74 -2.92 -10.10
CA LEU A 296 10.58 -3.04 -11.29
C LEU A 296 10.92 -4.49 -11.64
N MET A 297 11.08 -5.38 -10.65
CA MET A 297 11.24 -6.83 -10.90
C MET A 297 9.96 -7.41 -11.50
N MET A 298 8.79 -7.06 -10.97
CA MET A 298 7.50 -7.48 -11.52
C MET A 298 7.34 -7.03 -12.98
N GLN A 299 7.68 -5.78 -13.29
CA GLN A 299 7.63 -5.24 -14.65
C GLN A 299 8.57 -5.97 -15.62
N LYS A 300 9.69 -6.49 -15.12
CA LYS A 300 10.64 -7.32 -15.89
C LYS A 300 10.20 -8.78 -16.05
N GLY A 301 9.00 -9.13 -15.65
CA GLY A 301 8.39 -10.45 -15.84
C GLY A 301 8.44 -11.37 -14.64
N GLN A 302 8.93 -10.93 -13.49
CA GLN A 302 8.92 -11.66 -12.23
C GLN A 302 7.64 -11.30 -11.44
N ASN A 303 6.47 -11.51 -12.05
CA ASN A 303 5.17 -11.03 -11.56
C ASN A 303 4.16 -12.12 -11.23
N LYS A 304 4.59 -13.38 -11.25
CA LYS A 304 3.73 -14.48 -10.81
C LYS A 304 3.64 -14.47 -9.28
N PRO A 305 2.54 -14.96 -8.70
CA PRO A 305 2.41 -15.04 -7.23
C PRO A 305 3.63 -15.65 -6.53
N ALA A 306 4.18 -16.75 -7.09
CA ALA A 306 5.36 -17.41 -6.54
C ALA A 306 6.63 -16.54 -6.63
N ASP A 307 6.77 -15.70 -7.65
CA ASP A 307 7.91 -14.77 -7.78
C ASP A 307 7.84 -13.70 -6.68
N ILE A 308 6.67 -13.07 -6.50
CA ILE A 308 6.45 -12.02 -5.50
C ILE A 308 6.62 -12.58 -4.08
N GLU A 309 6.15 -13.80 -3.83
CA GLU A 309 6.35 -14.49 -2.56
C GLU A 309 7.84 -14.73 -2.28
N ALA A 310 8.60 -15.20 -3.28
CA ALA A 310 10.04 -15.39 -3.17
C ALA A 310 10.78 -14.05 -2.92
N HIS A 311 10.32 -12.95 -3.53
CA HIS A 311 10.86 -11.61 -3.29
C HIS A 311 10.59 -11.16 -1.84
N ALA A 312 9.38 -11.40 -1.30
CA ALA A 312 9.06 -11.10 0.08
C ALA A 312 9.95 -11.89 1.07
N ASP A 313 10.19 -13.18 0.81
CA ASP A 313 11.09 -14.01 1.61
C ASP A 313 12.55 -13.50 1.52
N ALA A 314 13.00 -13.11 0.34
CA ALA A 314 14.33 -12.55 0.15
C ALA A 314 14.50 -11.22 0.87
N TRP A 315 13.47 -10.36 0.85
CA TRP A 315 13.45 -9.09 1.60
C TRP A 315 13.52 -9.33 3.10
N ILE A 316 12.70 -10.24 3.65
CA ILE A 316 12.71 -10.61 5.07
C ILE A 316 14.10 -11.09 5.47
N LYS A 317 14.71 -11.98 4.69
CA LYS A 317 16.05 -12.48 4.94
C LYS A 317 17.10 -11.36 4.96
N ALA A 318 17.02 -10.40 4.04
CA ALA A 318 17.91 -9.25 3.98
C ALA A 318 17.70 -8.27 5.16
N HIS A 319 16.48 -8.19 5.69
CA HIS A 319 16.07 -7.29 6.77
C HIS A 319 15.72 -8.04 8.06
N GLN A 320 16.31 -9.22 8.30
CA GLN A 320 15.94 -10.15 9.37
C GLN A 320 15.86 -9.47 10.75
N LYS A 321 16.85 -8.62 11.09
CA LYS A 321 16.86 -7.92 12.38
C LYS A 321 15.66 -7.00 12.57
N GLN A 322 15.24 -6.31 11.52
CA GLN A 322 14.08 -5.43 11.55
C GLN A 322 12.80 -6.26 11.69
N PHE A 323 12.68 -7.30 10.90
CA PHE A 323 11.54 -8.20 10.92
C PHE A 323 11.38 -8.87 12.30
N ASP A 324 12.45 -9.46 12.85
CA ASP A 324 12.43 -10.07 14.18
C ASP A 324 12.08 -9.04 15.27
N SER A 325 12.58 -7.81 15.17
CA SER A 325 12.23 -6.75 16.10
C SER A 325 10.74 -6.42 16.11
N TRP A 326 10.07 -6.44 14.96
CA TRP A 326 8.61 -6.26 14.89
C TRP A 326 7.88 -7.41 15.59
N ILE A 327 8.29 -8.65 15.31
CA ILE A 327 7.70 -9.85 15.92
C ILE A 327 7.82 -9.83 17.45
N GLU A 328 9.01 -9.52 17.97
CA GLU A 328 9.24 -9.50 19.42
C GLU A 328 8.45 -8.37 20.11
N GLN A 329 8.38 -7.19 19.51
CA GLN A 329 7.57 -6.09 20.03
C GLN A 329 6.06 -6.41 19.99
N ALA A 330 5.59 -7.07 18.93
CA ALA A 330 4.21 -7.50 18.81
C ALA A 330 3.86 -8.57 19.86
N LYS A 331 4.71 -9.58 20.07
CA LYS A 331 4.55 -10.59 21.15
C LYS A 331 4.50 -9.96 22.54
N ALA A 332 5.34 -8.94 22.77
CA ALA A 332 5.35 -8.24 24.06
C ALA A 332 4.05 -7.49 24.35
N ALA A 333 3.34 -7.03 23.32
CA ALA A 333 2.06 -6.33 23.46
C ALA A 333 0.87 -7.25 23.77
N ALA A 334 1.02 -8.57 23.59
CA ALA A 334 0.00 -9.57 23.92
C ALA A 334 0.03 -10.01 25.41
N LYS A 335 1.05 -9.59 26.15
CA LYS A 335 1.23 -9.91 27.59
C LYS A 335 0.61 -8.82 28.45
#